data_09caff802111d743db997a53f4174c64
#
_entry.id   09caff802111d743db997a53f4174c64
#
_cell.length_a   1.000
_cell.length_b   1.000
_cell.length_c   1.000
_cell.angle_alpha   90.00
_cell.angle_beta   90.00
_cell.angle_gamma   90.00
#
_symmetry.space_group_name_H-M   'P 1'
#
loop_
_entity.id
_entity.type
_entity.pdbx_description
1 polymer ?
#
loop_
_entity_poly.entity_id
_entity_poly.type
_entity_poly.pdbx_seq_one_letter_code
_entity_poly.pdbx_strand_id
1 'polypeptide(L)'
;MTQTIALVDDDRNLLTGISIALEREGFKVQTYIDGEAALIGLTRNPPDLAVIDIKMPRMDGEELLTRLRKKMSIPIIFLTSKDEEVDELLGLKLGADDFVKKSGGFSTKVLIERIKVQLRKKNETTDESKNIISHGKLKLDPSQLECEWNGKPLPEKLTTTEFLIVKELAKRPGVIKERSHLMDIAYKENTEIEDR
;
A
#
# COMPACT_ATOMS: atom_id res chain seq x y z
N MET A 1 -5.52 -10.04 -14.90
CA MET A 1 -4.39 -10.90 -14.44
C MET A 1 -4.74 -11.41 -13.05
N THR A 2 -4.40 -12.67 -12.73
CA THR A 2 -4.66 -13.25 -11.40
C THR A 2 -3.60 -12.74 -10.43
N GLN A 3 -4.01 -12.06 -9.34
CA GLN A 3 -3.10 -11.52 -8.33
C GLN A 3 -2.54 -12.63 -7.44
N THR A 4 -1.27 -12.48 -7.03
CA THR A 4 -0.55 -13.46 -6.22
C THR A 4 -0.37 -12.93 -4.80
N ILE A 5 -0.80 -13.71 -3.81
CA ILE A 5 -0.67 -13.40 -2.38
C ILE A 5 0.36 -14.34 -1.78
N ALA A 6 1.32 -13.81 -1.05
CA ALA A 6 2.22 -14.63 -0.24
C ALA A 6 1.73 -14.72 1.21
N LEU A 7 1.79 -15.90 1.79
CA LEU A 7 1.52 -16.17 3.19
C LEU A 7 2.79 -16.69 3.86
N VAL A 8 3.18 -16.08 4.96
CA VAL A 8 4.38 -16.46 5.73
C VAL A 8 3.98 -16.64 7.18
N ASP A 9 4.04 -17.90 7.66
CA ASP A 9 3.63 -18.28 9.01
C ASP A 9 4.21 -19.67 9.34
N ASP A 10 4.65 -19.92 10.55
CA ASP A 10 5.16 -21.23 10.95
C ASP A 10 4.03 -22.24 11.25
N ASP A 11 2.78 -21.77 11.43
CA ASP A 11 1.60 -22.62 11.56
C ASP A 11 1.07 -23.08 10.19
N ARG A 12 1.41 -24.32 9.84
CA ARG A 12 0.97 -24.95 8.58
C ARG A 12 -0.54 -25.10 8.46
N ASN A 13 -1.26 -25.26 9.57
CA ASN A 13 -2.73 -25.39 9.53
C ASN A 13 -3.36 -24.05 9.19
N LEU A 14 -2.86 -22.97 9.78
CA LEU A 14 -3.28 -21.60 9.46
C LEU A 14 -3.00 -21.27 7.99
N LEU A 15 -1.78 -21.56 7.51
CA LEU A 15 -1.42 -21.39 6.09
C LEU A 15 -2.39 -22.12 5.17
N THR A 16 -2.70 -23.39 5.46
CA THR A 16 -3.61 -24.21 4.65
C THR A 16 -4.99 -23.60 4.63
N GLY A 17 -5.53 -23.23 5.80
CA GLY A 17 -6.87 -22.66 5.91
C GLY A 17 -7.03 -21.34 5.15
N ILE A 18 -6.04 -20.43 5.30
CA ILE A 18 -6.05 -19.14 4.60
C ILE A 18 -5.85 -19.35 3.09
N SER A 19 -4.95 -20.26 2.67
CA SER A 19 -4.70 -20.55 1.25
C SER A 19 -5.98 -20.99 0.53
N ILE A 20 -6.70 -21.97 1.08
CA ILE A 20 -7.95 -22.46 0.50
C ILE A 20 -8.97 -21.32 0.36
N ALA A 21 -9.06 -20.43 1.34
CA ALA A 21 -9.99 -19.33 1.29
C ALA A 21 -9.61 -18.28 0.23
N LEU A 22 -8.32 -17.94 0.09
CA LEU A 22 -7.82 -17.02 -0.93
C LEU A 22 -7.95 -17.59 -2.35
N GLU A 23 -7.67 -18.87 -2.54
CA GLU A 23 -7.85 -19.55 -3.83
C GLU A 23 -9.30 -19.55 -4.29
N ARG A 24 -10.26 -19.71 -3.37
CA ARG A 24 -11.71 -19.60 -3.66
C ARG A 24 -12.11 -18.19 -4.10
N GLU A 25 -11.39 -17.17 -3.66
CA GLU A 25 -11.57 -15.76 -4.10
C GLU A 25 -10.83 -15.46 -5.42
N GLY A 26 -10.15 -16.45 -6.01
CA GLY A 26 -9.47 -16.33 -7.30
C GLY A 26 -8.03 -15.83 -7.23
N PHE A 27 -7.44 -15.76 -6.05
CA PHE A 27 -6.02 -15.42 -5.89
C PHE A 27 -5.11 -16.63 -6.16
N LYS A 28 -3.87 -16.36 -6.62
CA LYS A 28 -2.77 -17.33 -6.52
C LYS A 28 -2.11 -17.19 -5.17
N VAL A 29 -1.73 -18.32 -4.54
CA VAL A 29 -1.13 -18.30 -3.21
C VAL A 29 0.27 -18.91 -3.24
N GLN A 30 1.21 -18.25 -2.59
CA GLN A 30 2.55 -18.75 -2.28
C GLN A 30 2.65 -18.87 -0.76
N THR A 31 3.12 -20.01 -0.24
CA THR A 31 3.23 -20.24 1.21
C THR A 31 4.67 -20.46 1.62
N TYR A 32 5.06 -19.89 2.77
CA TYR A 32 6.37 -20.04 3.38
C TYR A 32 6.20 -20.28 4.88
N ILE A 33 6.96 -21.22 5.43
CA ILE A 33 6.87 -21.63 6.84
C ILE A 33 7.93 -20.98 7.73
N ASP A 34 8.77 -20.13 7.17
CA ASP A 34 9.80 -19.37 7.90
C ASP A 34 10.23 -18.13 7.11
N GLY A 35 10.84 -17.18 7.83
CA GLY A 35 11.26 -15.89 7.26
C GLY A 35 12.40 -15.99 6.24
N GLU A 36 13.32 -16.96 6.38
CA GLU A 36 14.46 -17.12 5.45
C GLU A 36 13.99 -17.64 4.10
N ALA A 37 13.16 -18.70 4.11
CA ALA A 37 12.54 -19.23 2.89
C ALA A 37 11.67 -18.16 2.20
N ALA A 38 10.91 -17.38 2.99
CA ALA A 38 10.11 -16.28 2.49
C ALA A 38 11.00 -15.20 1.84
N LEU A 39 12.07 -14.75 2.48
CA LEU A 39 12.96 -13.72 1.92
C LEU A 39 13.53 -14.14 0.56
N ILE A 40 13.97 -15.39 0.42
CA ILE A 40 14.49 -15.92 -0.85
C ILE A 40 13.37 -16.00 -1.89
N GLY A 41 12.25 -16.63 -1.53
CA GLY A 41 11.14 -16.88 -2.45
C GLY A 41 10.50 -15.59 -2.96
N LEU A 42 10.19 -14.65 -2.06
CA LEU A 42 9.58 -13.35 -2.38
C LEU A 42 10.51 -12.45 -3.21
N THR A 43 11.82 -12.52 -2.96
CA THR A 43 12.81 -11.78 -3.77
C THR A 43 12.88 -12.33 -5.19
N ARG A 44 12.78 -13.66 -5.35
CA ARG A 44 12.85 -14.31 -6.67
C ARG A 44 11.56 -14.17 -7.48
N ASN A 45 10.42 -14.32 -6.81
CA ASN A 45 9.09 -14.24 -7.41
C ASN A 45 8.21 -13.29 -6.59
N PRO A 46 8.30 -11.97 -6.81
CA PRO A 46 7.56 -10.98 -6.02
C PRO A 46 6.05 -11.18 -6.16
N PRO A 47 5.31 -11.26 -5.03
CA PRO A 47 3.85 -11.29 -5.04
C PRO A 47 3.27 -9.88 -5.19
N ASP A 48 1.95 -9.82 -5.35
CA ASP A 48 1.23 -8.54 -5.33
C ASP A 48 1.06 -7.98 -3.92
N LEU A 49 0.97 -8.88 -2.91
CA LEU A 49 0.86 -8.56 -1.49
C LEU A 49 1.42 -9.73 -0.66
N ALA A 50 2.02 -9.43 0.50
CA ALA A 50 2.41 -10.44 1.47
C ALA A 50 1.64 -10.29 2.79
N VAL A 51 1.21 -11.42 3.36
CA VAL A 51 0.70 -11.55 4.73
C VAL A 51 1.75 -12.29 5.53
N ILE A 52 2.26 -11.68 6.60
CA ILE A 52 3.43 -12.18 7.33
C ILE A 52 3.08 -12.28 8.82
N ASP A 53 3.34 -13.44 9.42
CA ASP A 53 3.32 -13.54 10.88
C ASP A 53 4.49 -12.78 11.50
N ILE A 54 4.22 -12.07 12.60
CA ILE A 54 5.28 -11.36 13.33
C ILE A 54 6.18 -12.37 14.04
N LYS A 55 5.61 -13.33 14.75
CA LYS A 55 6.36 -14.27 15.59
C LYS A 55 6.70 -15.58 14.86
N MET A 56 7.87 -15.61 14.29
CA MET A 56 8.41 -16.81 13.67
C MET A 56 9.79 -17.13 14.23
N PRO A 57 10.19 -18.43 14.30
CA PRO A 57 11.52 -18.80 14.75
C PRO A 57 12.61 -18.35 13.76
N ARG A 58 13.79 -18.03 14.26
CA ARG A 58 15.01 -17.63 13.52
C ARG A 58 14.94 -16.22 12.94
N MET A 59 14.08 -15.96 11.98
CA MET A 59 13.82 -14.65 11.40
C MET A 59 12.36 -14.32 11.63
N ASP A 60 12.09 -13.32 12.46
CA ASP A 60 10.75 -12.81 12.71
C ASP A 60 10.20 -11.97 11.55
N GLY A 61 8.91 -11.62 11.63
CA GLY A 61 8.25 -10.86 10.59
C GLY A 61 8.78 -9.44 10.43
N GLU A 62 9.26 -8.82 11.50
CA GLU A 62 9.81 -7.45 11.46
C GLU A 62 11.17 -7.41 10.77
N GLU A 63 12.04 -8.35 11.08
CA GLU A 63 13.32 -8.51 10.40
C GLU A 63 13.10 -8.83 8.91
N LEU A 64 12.15 -9.73 8.61
CA LEU A 64 11.76 -10.04 7.23
C LEU A 64 11.28 -8.80 6.50
N LEU A 65 10.36 -8.01 7.09
CA LEU A 65 9.87 -6.75 6.53
C LEU A 65 11.02 -5.79 6.22
N THR A 66 11.91 -5.55 7.21
CA THR A 66 13.05 -4.66 7.07
C THR A 66 13.96 -5.07 5.90
N ARG A 67 14.19 -6.38 5.73
CA ARG A 67 15.00 -6.90 4.62
C ARG A 67 14.28 -6.81 3.27
N LEU A 68 12.96 -7.03 3.24
CA LEU A 68 12.14 -6.92 2.02
C LEU A 68 12.04 -5.47 1.55
N ARG A 69 11.86 -4.49 2.46
CA ARG A 69 11.76 -3.06 2.10
C ARG A 69 13.01 -2.51 1.40
N LYS A 70 14.19 -3.10 1.65
CA LYS A 70 15.41 -2.77 0.90
C LYS A 70 15.40 -3.23 -0.56
N LYS A 71 14.48 -4.13 -0.94
CA LYS A 71 14.45 -4.77 -2.26
C LYS A 71 13.16 -4.50 -3.03
N MET A 72 12.05 -4.28 -2.33
CA MET A 72 10.72 -4.16 -2.95
C MET A 72 9.74 -3.38 -2.08
N SER A 73 8.75 -2.75 -2.72
CA SER A 73 7.67 -2.01 -2.07
C SER A 73 6.30 -2.64 -2.32
N ILE A 74 6.17 -3.93 -2.01
CA ILE A 74 4.86 -4.61 -2.03
C ILE A 74 4.08 -4.29 -0.76
N PRO A 75 2.75 -4.24 -0.78
CA PRO A 75 1.94 -4.15 0.42
C PRO A 75 2.19 -5.34 1.36
N ILE A 76 2.33 -5.07 2.65
CA ILE A 76 2.56 -6.08 3.69
C ILE A 76 1.52 -5.92 4.78
N ILE A 77 0.79 -6.99 5.08
CA ILE A 77 -0.14 -7.10 6.20
C ILE A 77 0.49 -8.02 7.25
N PHE A 78 0.63 -7.54 8.47
CA PHE A 78 1.06 -8.40 9.57
C PHE A 78 -0.10 -9.20 10.18
N LEU A 79 0.17 -10.46 10.52
CA LEU A 79 -0.65 -11.22 11.46
C LEU A 79 0.01 -11.14 12.84
N THR A 80 -0.77 -10.87 13.88
CA THR A 80 -0.25 -10.70 15.25
C THR A 80 -1.13 -11.40 16.27
N SER A 81 -0.54 -11.94 17.35
CA SER A 81 -1.27 -12.45 18.51
C SER A 81 -1.68 -11.31 19.45
N LYS A 82 -2.62 -11.57 20.37
CA LYS A 82 -3.36 -10.55 21.14
C LYS A 82 -2.51 -9.66 22.07
N ASP A 83 -1.32 -10.11 22.45
CA ASP A 83 -0.53 -9.48 23.53
C ASP A 83 0.46 -8.42 23.02
N GLU A 84 0.34 -7.99 21.77
CA GLU A 84 1.36 -7.24 21.03
C GLU A 84 0.87 -5.85 20.56
N GLU A 85 0.18 -5.08 21.41
CA GLU A 85 -0.17 -3.69 21.09
C GLU A 85 1.08 -2.81 20.83
N VAL A 86 2.20 -3.18 21.44
CA VAL A 86 3.49 -2.49 21.24
C VAL A 86 4.06 -2.81 19.85
N ASP A 87 3.88 -4.04 19.38
CA ASP A 87 4.38 -4.50 18.08
C ASP A 87 3.58 -3.89 16.91
N GLU A 88 2.29 -3.58 17.12
CA GLU A 88 1.44 -2.91 16.12
C GLU A 88 1.96 -1.51 15.77
N LEU A 89 2.35 -0.72 16.78
CA LEU A 89 2.96 0.61 16.59
C LEU A 89 4.35 0.53 15.98
N LEU A 90 5.14 -0.47 16.37
CA LEU A 90 6.48 -0.67 15.84
C LEU A 90 6.45 -1.10 14.37
N GLY A 91 5.59 -2.05 14.03
CA GLY A 91 5.47 -2.52 12.65
C GLY A 91 4.95 -1.45 11.67
N LEU A 92 4.04 -0.55 12.10
CA LEU A 92 3.64 0.62 11.31
C LEU A 92 4.84 1.57 11.08
N LYS A 93 5.66 1.81 12.10
CA LYS A 93 6.90 2.60 11.97
C LYS A 93 7.92 1.93 11.05
N LEU A 94 7.95 0.60 10.99
CA LEU A 94 8.82 -0.18 10.09
C LEU A 94 8.29 -0.26 8.65
N GLY A 95 7.09 0.26 8.38
CA GLY A 95 6.50 0.35 7.05
C GLY A 95 5.60 -0.82 6.66
N ALA A 96 4.92 -1.46 7.62
CA ALA A 96 3.78 -2.34 7.32
C ALA A 96 2.57 -1.50 6.89
N ASP A 97 1.76 -2.04 5.97
CA ASP A 97 0.61 -1.33 5.41
C ASP A 97 -0.69 -1.59 6.18
N ASP A 98 -0.76 -2.69 6.95
CA ASP A 98 -1.92 -3.03 7.79
C ASP A 98 -1.57 -4.16 8.78
N PHE A 99 -2.50 -4.40 9.75
CA PHE A 99 -2.42 -5.42 10.78
C PHE A 99 -3.72 -6.19 10.95
N VAL A 100 -3.61 -7.49 11.22
CA VAL A 100 -4.75 -8.36 11.52
C VAL A 100 -4.43 -9.21 12.75
N LYS A 101 -5.27 -9.14 13.78
CA LYS A 101 -5.10 -9.94 15.00
C LYS A 101 -5.53 -11.40 14.77
N LYS A 102 -4.67 -12.35 15.15
CA LYS A 102 -4.96 -13.80 15.12
C LYS A 102 -5.93 -14.24 16.24
N SER A 103 -6.05 -13.44 17.30
CA SER A 103 -6.87 -13.75 18.49
C SER A 103 -8.19 -12.97 18.52
N GLY A 104 -9.11 -13.38 19.38
CA GLY A 104 -10.37 -12.66 19.60
C GLY A 104 -11.41 -12.78 18.48
N GLY A 105 -11.39 -13.91 17.74
CA GLY A 105 -12.30 -14.16 16.61
C GLY A 105 -11.68 -13.85 15.26
N PHE A 106 -10.43 -14.29 15.04
CA PHE A 106 -9.78 -14.24 13.72
C PHE A 106 -10.74 -14.69 12.62
N SER A 107 -11.00 -13.81 11.69
CA SER A 107 -11.89 -14.08 10.57
C SER A 107 -11.09 -13.99 9.26
N THR A 108 -10.94 -15.11 8.60
CA THR A 108 -10.34 -15.15 7.25
C THR A 108 -11.05 -14.21 6.27
N LYS A 109 -12.38 -14.00 6.45
CA LYS A 109 -13.13 -13.02 5.65
C LYS A 109 -12.64 -11.60 5.86
N VAL A 110 -12.35 -11.21 7.10
CA VAL A 110 -11.81 -9.88 7.41
C VAL A 110 -10.42 -9.72 6.79
N LEU A 111 -9.56 -10.73 6.89
CA LEU A 111 -8.24 -10.71 6.24
C LEU A 111 -8.38 -10.54 4.72
N ILE A 112 -9.26 -11.28 4.06
CA ILE A 112 -9.50 -11.19 2.62
C ILE A 112 -9.92 -9.78 2.22
N GLU A 113 -10.84 -9.16 2.94
CA GLU A 113 -11.28 -7.79 2.63
C GLU A 113 -10.14 -6.77 2.82
N ARG A 114 -9.29 -6.92 3.84
CA ARG A 114 -8.11 -6.08 4.02
C ARG A 114 -7.09 -6.26 2.89
N ILE A 115 -6.85 -7.50 2.45
CA ILE A 115 -6.02 -7.79 1.27
C ILE A 115 -6.56 -7.06 0.04
N LYS A 116 -7.87 -7.14 -0.24
CA LYS A 116 -8.51 -6.46 -1.37
C LYS A 116 -8.34 -4.92 -1.28
N VAL A 117 -8.46 -4.35 -0.07
CA VAL A 117 -8.26 -2.91 0.15
C VAL A 117 -6.82 -2.50 -0.16
N GLN A 118 -5.82 -3.23 0.34
CA GLN A 118 -4.41 -2.88 0.09
C GLN A 118 -4.02 -3.07 -1.38
N LEU A 119 -4.51 -4.12 -2.04
CA LEU A 119 -4.32 -4.32 -3.48
C LEU A 119 -4.94 -3.20 -4.31
N ARG A 120 -6.11 -2.69 -3.93
CA ARG A 120 -6.75 -1.56 -4.59
C ARG A 120 -5.93 -0.28 -4.41
N LYS A 121 -5.47 0.03 -3.19
CA LYS A 121 -4.58 1.18 -2.94
C LYS A 121 -3.32 1.11 -3.78
N LYS A 122 -2.66 -0.07 -3.87
CA LYS A 122 -1.49 -0.27 -4.72
C LYS A 122 -1.79 0.03 -6.19
N ASN A 123 -2.93 -0.43 -6.68
CA ASN A 123 -3.34 -0.15 -8.05
C ASN A 123 -3.65 1.34 -8.27
N GLU A 124 -4.24 2.01 -7.28
CA GLU A 124 -4.48 3.45 -7.30
C GLU A 124 -3.15 4.24 -7.27
N THR A 125 -2.16 3.83 -6.47
CA THR A 125 -0.82 4.46 -6.45
C THR A 125 0.02 4.15 -7.69
N THR A 126 -0.12 2.97 -8.31
CA THR A 126 0.50 2.66 -9.61
C THR A 126 -0.21 3.35 -10.78
N ASP A 127 -1.49 3.64 -10.64
CA ASP A 127 -2.24 4.47 -11.59
C ASP A 127 -2.00 5.97 -11.34
N GLU A 128 -1.65 6.40 -10.13
CA GLU A 128 -1.26 7.79 -9.87
C GLU A 128 0.01 8.22 -10.63
N SER A 129 0.95 7.32 -10.90
CA SER A 129 2.07 7.59 -11.80
C SER A 129 1.68 7.59 -13.29
N LYS A 130 0.44 7.17 -13.63
CA LYS A 130 -0.17 7.25 -14.96
C LYS A 130 -1.44 8.10 -14.99
N ASN A 131 -1.87 8.64 -13.86
CA ASN A 131 -3.12 9.40 -13.75
C ASN A 131 -2.95 10.82 -14.29
N ILE A 132 -2.87 10.91 -15.61
CA ILE A 132 -3.18 12.16 -16.28
C ILE A 132 -4.64 12.48 -15.96
N ILE A 133 -4.86 13.48 -15.11
CA ILE A 133 -6.21 13.98 -14.82
C ILE A 133 -6.64 14.86 -15.98
N SER A 134 -7.62 14.41 -16.74
CA SER A 134 -8.17 15.19 -17.86
C SER A 134 -9.60 15.64 -17.54
N HIS A 135 -9.83 16.94 -17.55
CA HIS A 135 -11.17 17.50 -17.43
C HIS A 135 -11.36 18.66 -18.40
N GLY A 136 -12.20 18.47 -19.41
CA GLY A 136 -12.39 19.44 -20.48
C GLY A 136 -11.08 19.74 -21.21
N LYS A 137 -10.60 20.98 -21.09
CA LYS A 137 -9.33 21.43 -21.69
C LYS A 137 -8.12 21.28 -20.78
N LEU A 138 -8.34 20.95 -19.50
CA LEU A 138 -7.28 20.77 -18.51
C LEU A 138 -6.75 19.36 -18.58
N LYS A 139 -5.42 19.22 -18.56
CA LYS A 139 -4.70 17.95 -18.40
C LYS A 139 -3.57 18.16 -17.41
N LEU A 140 -3.53 17.31 -16.38
CA LEU A 140 -2.52 17.33 -15.30
C LEU A 140 -1.75 16.02 -15.30
N ASP A 141 -0.45 16.09 -15.29
CA ASP A 141 0.44 14.96 -15.06
C ASP A 141 1.06 15.05 -13.66
N PRO A 142 0.57 14.28 -12.67
CA PRO A 142 1.10 14.32 -11.31
C PRO A 142 2.54 13.83 -11.18
N SER A 143 2.99 12.98 -12.11
CA SER A 143 4.34 12.40 -12.06
C SER A 143 5.42 13.42 -12.43
N GLN A 144 5.08 14.41 -13.27
CA GLN A 144 5.98 15.45 -13.76
C GLN A 144 5.62 16.85 -13.24
N LEU A 145 4.55 16.97 -12.44
CA LEU A 145 3.97 18.24 -12.01
C LEU A 145 3.65 19.16 -13.20
N GLU A 146 3.23 18.56 -14.31
CA GLU A 146 2.94 19.29 -15.54
C GLU A 146 1.45 19.53 -15.70
N CYS A 147 1.14 20.73 -16.21
CA CYS A 147 -0.22 21.16 -16.48
C CYS A 147 -0.32 21.66 -17.94
N GLU A 148 -1.27 21.09 -18.67
CA GLU A 148 -1.62 21.52 -20.03
C GLU A 148 -3.02 22.12 -20.06
N TRP A 149 -3.20 23.18 -20.83
CA TRP A 149 -4.51 23.75 -21.14
C TRP A 149 -4.75 23.74 -22.66
N ASN A 150 -5.81 23.07 -23.07
CA ASN A 150 -6.18 22.93 -24.50
C ASN A 150 -5.04 22.33 -25.36
N GLY A 151 -4.33 21.33 -24.82
CA GLY A 151 -3.23 20.63 -25.50
C GLY A 151 -1.92 21.40 -25.57
N LYS A 152 -1.80 22.52 -24.86
CA LYS A 152 -0.56 23.30 -24.76
C LYS A 152 -0.09 23.37 -23.32
N PRO A 153 1.21 23.20 -23.04
CA PRO A 153 1.75 23.42 -21.70
C PRO A 153 1.51 24.87 -21.25
N LEU A 154 1.36 25.07 -19.94
CA LEU A 154 1.25 26.44 -19.40
C LEU A 154 2.55 27.21 -19.68
N PRO A 155 2.45 28.52 -19.93
CA PRO A 155 3.63 29.40 -20.16
C PRO A 155 4.61 29.39 -19.00
N GLU A 156 4.11 29.27 -17.78
CA GLU A 156 4.88 29.15 -16.54
C GLU A 156 4.49 27.85 -15.85
N LYS A 157 5.47 27.12 -15.30
CA LYS A 157 5.23 25.92 -14.51
C LYS A 157 4.57 26.31 -13.18
N LEU A 158 3.54 25.57 -12.82
CA LEU A 158 2.93 25.71 -11.49
C LEU A 158 3.96 25.32 -10.42
N THR A 159 3.96 26.04 -9.31
CA THR A 159 4.63 25.58 -8.09
C THR A 159 3.97 24.29 -7.59
N THR A 160 4.65 23.52 -6.77
CA THR A 160 4.09 22.30 -6.17
C THR A 160 2.77 22.57 -5.47
N THR A 161 2.69 23.63 -4.68
CA THR A 161 1.49 24.07 -3.98
C THR A 161 0.32 24.36 -4.93
N GLU A 162 0.57 25.14 -5.98
CA GLU A 162 -0.44 25.46 -6.99
C GLU A 162 -0.92 24.23 -7.74
N PHE A 163 0.02 23.34 -8.10
CA PHE A 163 -0.30 22.08 -8.75
C PHE A 163 -1.21 21.22 -7.90
N LEU A 164 -0.93 21.06 -6.60
CA LEU A 164 -1.73 20.30 -5.66
C LEU A 164 -3.14 20.86 -5.50
N ILE A 165 -3.28 22.17 -5.42
CA ILE A 165 -4.59 22.83 -5.36
C ILE A 165 -5.39 22.56 -6.66
N VAL A 166 -4.78 22.74 -7.82
CA VAL A 166 -5.42 22.48 -9.11
C VAL A 166 -5.80 21.01 -9.27
N LYS A 167 -4.90 20.10 -8.87
CA LYS A 167 -5.14 18.65 -8.85
C LYS A 167 -6.37 18.30 -7.99
N GLU A 168 -6.45 18.86 -6.78
CA GLU A 168 -7.57 18.59 -5.87
C GLU A 168 -8.91 19.13 -6.40
N LEU A 169 -8.90 20.30 -7.02
CA LEU A 169 -10.08 20.86 -7.66
C LEU A 169 -10.52 20.05 -8.89
N ALA A 170 -9.55 19.54 -9.66
CA ALA A 170 -9.82 18.76 -10.87
C ALA A 170 -10.33 17.34 -10.59
N LYS A 171 -10.05 16.74 -9.41
CA LYS A 171 -10.56 15.40 -9.04
C LYS A 171 -12.09 15.31 -9.03
N ARG A 172 -12.78 16.35 -8.63
CA ARG A 172 -14.25 16.41 -8.54
C ARG A 172 -14.77 17.76 -9.02
N PRO A 173 -14.88 17.98 -10.35
CA PRO A 173 -15.39 19.21 -10.90
C PRO A 173 -16.83 19.49 -10.47
N GLY A 174 -17.14 20.75 -10.19
CA GLY A 174 -18.47 21.17 -9.72
C GLY A 174 -18.72 21.00 -8.22
N VAL A 175 -17.79 20.39 -7.46
CA VAL A 175 -17.87 20.30 -6.00
C VAL A 175 -17.12 21.46 -5.38
N ILE A 176 -17.81 22.24 -4.55
CA ILE A 176 -17.18 23.34 -3.78
C ILE A 176 -16.27 22.74 -2.72
N LYS A 177 -15.03 23.20 -2.67
CA LYS A 177 -14.03 22.81 -1.65
C LYS A 177 -13.87 23.95 -0.65
N GLU A 178 -13.81 23.62 0.63
CA GLU A 178 -13.51 24.60 1.67
C GLU A 178 -12.04 25.06 1.59
N ARG A 179 -11.83 26.33 1.88
CA ARG A 179 -10.48 26.93 1.88
C ARG A 179 -9.53 26.22 2.82
N SER A 180 -10.01 25.86 4.01
CA SER A 180 -9.25 25.08 5.01
C SER A 180 -8.72 23.78 4.45
N HIS A 181 -9.57 23.02 3.74
CA HIS A 181 -9.18 21.77 3.10
C HIS A 181 -8.10 21.95 2.02
N LEU A 182 -8.20 22.99 1.20
CA LEU A 182 -7.20 23.30 0.17
C LEU A 182 -5.86 23.73 0.80
N MET A 183 -5.91 24.49 1.90
CA MET A 183 -4.71 24.88 2.64
C MET A 183 -4.03 23.69 3.29
N ASP A 184 -4.80 22.76 3.87
CA ASP A 184 -4.24 21.54 4.47
C ASP A 184 -3.49 20.69 3.45
N ILE A 185 -4.01 20.55 2.23
CA ILE A 185 -3.35 19.83 1.14
C ILE A 185 -2.09 20.57 0.69
N ALA A 186 -2.17 21.88 0.57
CA ALA A 186 -1.06 22.72 0.11
C ALA A 186 0.14 22.74 1.06
N TYR A 187 -0.07 22.58 2.37
CA TYR A 187 0.98 22.72 3.39
C TYR A 187 1.41 21.41 4.04
N LYS A 188 0.58 20.35 4.06
CA LYS A 188 0.99 19.05 4.62
C LYS A 188 2.12 18.36 3.84
N GLU A 189 2.16 18.49 2.53
CA GLU A 189 3.25 17.93 1.72
C GLU A 189 4.54 18.77 1.75
N ASN A 190 4.46 20.07 2.12
CA ASN A 190 5.68 20.90 2.25
C ASN A 190 6.49 20.61 3.52
N THR A 191 5.88 19.99 4.54
CA THR A 191 6.58 19.67 5.80
C THR A 191 7.48 18.43 5.68
N GLU A 192 7.27 17.58 4.66
CA GLU A 192 8.10 16.39 4.41
C GLU A 192 9.35 16.66 3.54
N ILE A 193 9.50 17.86 2.98
CA ILE A 193 10.60 18.20 2.05
C ILE A 193 11.74 18.98 2.77
N GLU A 194 11.51 19.56 3.94
CA GLU A 194 12.53 20.34 4.66
C GLU A 194 13.46 19.51 5.59
N ASP A 195 13.25 18.21 5.73
CA ASP A 195 14.08 17.31 6.56
C ASP A 195 15.01 16.39 5.72
N ARG A 196 15.61 16.94 4.65
CA ARG A 196 16.71 16.26 3.92
C ARG A 196 17.92 17.15 3.73
#